data_38d8fd306e8c332992f52c8e151fdc99
#
_entry.id   38d8fd306e8c332992f52c8e151fdc99
#
_cell.length_a   1.000
_cell.length_b   1.000
_cell.length_c   1.000
_cell.angle_alpha   90.00
_cell.angle_beta   90.00
_cell.angle_gamma   90.00
#
_symmetry.space_group_name_H-M   'P 1'
#
loop_
_entity.id
_entity.type
_entity.pdbx_description
1 polymer ?
#
loop_
_entity_poly.entity_id
_entity_poly.type
_entity_poly.pdbx_seq_one_letter_code
_entity_poly.pdbx_strand_id
1 'polypeptide(L)'
;MTDNELLVLNRADLESLGLTWPEIVDCLEGAFQQKADDLVQNPPKPKVASRDDAFIHAMPAYLGGIDAIGIKWVAGYEQNHAKGLPYIYGAVIMNDPETGRPIALLDGGWITE
;
A
#
# COMPACT_ATOMS: atom_id res chain seq x y z
N MET A 1 -7.04 14.33 -15.02
CA MET A 1 -7.88 14.11 -13.82
C MET A 1 -8.18 15.44 -13.15
N THR A 2 -9.44 15.70 -12.84
CA THR A 2 -9.86 16.94 -12.18
C THR A 2 -9.62 16.87 -10.68
N ASP A 3 -9.75 18.02 -9.99
CA ASP A 3 -9.56 18.09 -8.53
C ASP A 3 -10.56 17.26 -7.72
N ASN A 4 -11.67 16.84 -8.35
CA ASN A 4 -12.72 16.05 -7.71
C ASN A 4 -12.67 14.56 -8.04
N GLU A 5 -11.67 14.12 -8.82
CA GLU A 5 -11.57 12.74 -9.24
C GLU A 5 -10.62 11.95 -8.37
N LEU A 6 -11.00 10.70 -8.07
CA LEU A 6 -10.20 9.70 -7.41
C LEU A 6 -10.11 8.49 -8.33
N LEU A 7 -8.88 8.10 -8.69
CA LEU A 7 -8.66 6.89 -9.47
C LEU A 7 -8.81 5.68 -8.56
N VAL A 8 -9.70 4.75 -8.92
CA VAL A 8 -9.90 3.50 -8.17
C VAL A 8 -9.46 2.34 -9.03
N LEU A 9 -8.47 1.59 -8.55
CA LEU A 9 -7.91 0.44 -9.26
C LEU A 9 -8.11 -0.83 -8.43
N ASN A 10 -8.85 -1.78 -8.97
CA ASN A 10 -9.03 -3.09 -8.34
C ASN A 10 -7.86 -4.02 -8.70
N ARG A 11 -7.89 -5.25 -8.17
CA ARG A 11 -6.84 -6.24 -8.41
C ARG A 11 -6.63 -6.51 -9.91
N ALA A 12 -7.72 -6.68 -10.66
CA ALA A 12 -7.63 -6.95 -12.10
C ALA A 12 -6.97 -5.79 -12.86
N ASP A 13 -7.26 -4.55 -12.46
CA ASP A 13 -6.62 -3.37 -13.05
C ASP A 13 -5.11 -3.39 -12.80
N LEU A 14 -4.69 -3.71 -11.58
CA LEU A 14 -3.27 -3.78 -11.22
C LEU A 14 -2.56 -4.91 -11.95
N GLU A 15 -3.16 -6.10 -12.01
CA GLU A 15 -2.62 -7.23 -12.76
C GLU A 15 -2.47 -6.92 -14.25
N SER A 16 -3.39 -6.13 -14.81
CA SER A 16 -3.35 -5.75 -16.22
C SER A 16 -2.17 -4.86 -16.59
N LEU A 17 -1.49 -4.25 -15.62
CA LEU A 17 -0.29 -3.45 -15.86
C LEU A 17 0.89 -4.28 -16.37
N GLY A 18 0.86 -5.60 -16.13
CA GLY A 18 1.91 -6.49 -16.62
C GLY A 18 3.27 -6.27 -15.99
N LEU A 19 3.32 -5.79 -14.74
CA LEU A 19 4.59 -5.62 -14.03
C LEU A 19 5.30 -6.96 -13.85
N THR A 20 6.57 -6.99 -14.21
CA THR A 20 7.40 -8.18 -14.06
C THR A 20 8.10 -8.20 -12.71
N TRP A 21 8.52 -9.39 -12.24
CA TRP A 21 9.29 -9.49 -11.00
C TRP A 21 10.58 -8.68 -11.05
N PRO A 22 11.37 -8.66 -12.13
CA PRO A 22 12.55 -7.79 -12.22
C PRO A 22 12.22 -6.31 -12.03
N GLU A 23 11.12 -5.83 -12.62
CA GLU A 23 10.70 -4.44 -12.46
C GLU A 23 10.33 -4.12 -11.00
N ILE A 24 9.63 -5.03 -10.33
CA ILE A 24 9.26 -4.89 -8.93
C ILE A 24 10.51 -4.89 -8.03
N VAL A 25 11.43 -5.82 -8.26
CA VAL A 25 12.67 -5.91 -7.50
C VAL A 25 13.50 -4.64 -7.67
N ASP A 26 13.62 -4.11 -8.89
CA ASP A 26 14.35 -2.87 -9.15
C ASP A 26 13.73 -1.68 -8.39
N CYS A 27 12.40 -1.59 -8.37
CA CYS A 27 11.72 -0.55 -7.59
C CYS A 27 12.02 -0.67 -6.10
N LEU A 28 12.00 -1.89 -5.56
CA LEU A 28 12.29 -2.14 -4.14
C LEU A 28 13.75 -1.82 -3.81
N GLU A 29 14.69 -2.18 -4.66
CA GLU A 29 16.10 -1.83 -4.48
C GLU A 29 16.27 -0.31 -4.41
N GLY A 30 15.60 0.42 -5.31
CA GLY A 30 15.60 1.88 -5.29
C GLY A 30 15.04 2.46 -4.00
N ALA A 31 13.94 1.88 -3.50
CA ALA A 31 13.33 2.30 -2.24
C ALA A 31 14.25 2.03 -1.04
N PHE A 32 14.90 0.87 -0.97
CA PHE A 32 15.86 0.56 0.07
C PHE A 32 17.09 1.50 0.01
N GLN A 33 17.56 1.83 -1.18
CA GLN A 33 18.64 2.80 -1.33
C GLN A 33 18.23 4.18 -0.82
N GLN A 34 17.01 4.63 -1.13
CA GLN A 34 16.48 5.88 -0.58
C GLN A 34 16.43 5.85 0.94
N LYS A 35 16.05 4.72 1.52
CA LYS A 35 16.02 4.56 2.97
C LYS A 35 17.42 4.66 3.56
N ALA A 36 18.42 4.06 2.93
CA ALA A 36 19.82 4.17 3.34
C ALA A 36 20.32 5.60 3.26
N ASP A 37 19.84 6.37 2.29
CA ASP A 37 20.20 7.78 2.08
C ASP A 37 19.36 8.76 2.92
N ASP A 38 18.54 8.24 3.84
CA ASP A 38 17.69 9.01 4.75
C ASP A 38 16.64 9.88 4.04
N LEU A 39 16.13 9.40 2.91
CA LEU A 39 15.12 10.07 2.09
C LEU A 39 13.69 9.54 2.33
N VAL A 40 13.54 8.55 3.20
CA VAL A 40 12.27 7.85 3.42
C VAL A 40 11.73 8.15 4.82
N GLN A 41 10.44 8.42 4.90
CA GLN A 41 9.70 8.46 6.16
C GLN A 41 8.75 7.27 6.16
N ASN A 42 8.97 6.30 7.05
CA ASN A 42 8.07 5.15 7.25
C ASN A 42 8.02 4.82 8.74
N PRO A 43 7.22 5.59 9.51
CA PRO A 43 7.18 5.41 10.97
C PRO A 43 6.69 4.02 11.37
N PRO A 44 6.93 3.59 12.63
CA PRO A 44 6.40 2.33 13.13
C PRO A 44 4.89 2.25 12.93
N LYS A 45 4.42 1.09 12.46
CA LYS A 45 3.01 0.91 12.12
C LYS A 45 2.17 0.68 13.36
N PRO A 46 1.15 1.51 13.64
CA PRO A 46 0.19 1.24 14.69
C PRO A 46 -0.75 0.10 14.28
N LYS A 47 -1.28 -0.57 15.29
CA LYS A 47 -2.18 -1.72 15.13
C LYS A 47 -3.48 -1.47 15.89
N VAL A 48 -4.59 -1.81 15.25
CA VAL A 48 -5.88 -2.00 15.93
C VAL A 48 -6.36 -3.42 15.68
N ALA A 49 -7.16 -3.95 16.58
CA ALA A 49 -7.65 -5.33 16.48
C ALA A 49 -9.09 -5.40 17.02
N SER A 50 -9.99 -5.92 16.20
CA SER A 50 -11.38 -6.14 16.60
C SER A 50 -11.60 -7.53 17.22
N ARG A 51 -10.63 -8.43 17.05
CA ARG A 51 -10.62 -9.81 17.53
C ARG A 51 -9.23 -10.20 17.99
N ASP A 52 -9.10 -11.26 18.81
CA ASP A 52 -7.83 -11.68 19.40
C ASP A 52 -6.78 -12.08 18.34
N ASP A 53 -7.20 -12.86 17.33
CA ASP A 53 -6.31 -13.36 16.28
C ASP A 53 -6.40 -12.51 15.01
N ALA A 54 -6.58 -11.21 15.15
CA ALA A 54 -6.76 -10.30 14.03
C ALA A 54 -5.98 -9.01 14.24
N PHE A 55 -5.67 -8.35 13.14
CA PHE A 55 -5.05 -7.03 13.19
C PHE A 55 -5.43 -6.21 11.96
N ILE A 56 -5.37 -4.90 12.11
CA ILE A 56 -5.27 -3.97 10.99
C ILE A 56 -4.13 -3.01 11.29
N HIS A 57 -3.18 -2.90 10.35
CA HIS A 57 -2.05 -1.99 10.45
C HIS A 57 -2.22 -0.79 9.53
N ALA A 58 -1.88 0.39 10.03
CA ALA A 58 -1.71 1.60 9.22
C ALA A 58 -0.22 1.75 8.88
N MET A 59 0.10 1.73 7.58
CA MET A 59 1.49 1.75 7.11
C MET A 59 1.70 2.93 6.16
N PRO A 60 1.80 4.16 6.70
CA PRO A 60 2.10 5.33 5.88
C PRO A 60 3.58 5.36 5.48
N ALA A 61 3.88 5.97 4.34
CA ALA A 61 5.25 6.19 3.92
C ALA A 61 5.36 7.37 2.95
N TYR A 62 6.53 8.01 2.98
CA TYR A 62 6.94 8.99 2.00
C TYR A 62 8.34 8.64 1.49
N LEU A 63 8.47 8.51 0.16
CA LEU A 63 9.74 8.25 -0.51
C LEU A 63 10.19 9.54 -1.20
N GLY A 64 11.11 10.27 -0.55
CA GLY A 64 11.53 11.60 -1.02
C GLY A 64 12.26 11.58 -2.35
N GLY A 65 12.97 10.50 -2.69
CA GLY A 65 13.70 10.39 -3.94
C GLY A 65 12.82 10.33 -5.19
N ILE A 66 11.56 9.90 -5.06
CA ILE A 66 10.59 9.88 -6.16
C ILE A 66 9.36 10.74 -5.86
N ASP A 67 9.36 11.42 -4.73
CA ASP A 67 8.27 12.30 -4.28
C ASP A 67 6.91 11.58 -4.29
N ALA A 68 6.85 10.42 -3.64
CA ALA A 68 5.64 9.59 -3.54
C ALA A 68 5.23 9.43 -2.08
N ILE A 69 3.95 9.63 -1.80
CA ILE A 69 3.39 9.53 -0.45
C ILE A 69 2.06 8.78 -0.46
N GLY A 70 1.85 7.96 0.54
CA GLY A 70 0.61 7.19 0.66
C GLY A 70 0.58 6.35 1.91
N ILE A 71 -0.44 5.50 1.99
CA ILE A 71 -0.63 4.58 3.11
C ILE A 71 -1.16 3.23 2.61
N LYS A 72 -0.70 2.15 3.20
CA LYS A 72 -1.34 0.85 3.11
C LYS A 72 -2.10 0.60 4.41
N TRP A 73 -3.40 0.31 4.28
CA TRP A 73 -4.28 -0.12 5.35
C TRP A 73 -4.52 -1.61 5.15
N VAL A 74 -3.86 -2.45 5.96
CA VAL A 74 -3.79 -3.90 5.72
C VAL A 74 -4.32 -4.67 6.93
N ALA A 75 -5.21 -5.63 6.66
CA ALA A 75 -5.85 -6.48 7.64
C ALA A 75 -5.37 -7.93 7.52
N GLY A 76 -5.14 -8.57 8.65
CA GLY A 76 -4.89 -10.00 8.73
C GLY A 76 -5.86 -10.64 9.72
N TYR A 77 -6.78 -11.44 9.21
CA TYR A 77 -7.83 -12.11 10.00
C TYR A 77 -7.68 -13.61 9.85
N GLU A 78 -7.05 -14.24 10.83
CA GLU A 78 -6.70 -15.67 10.80
C GLU A 78 -7.94 -16.55 10.67
N GLN A 79 -9.04 -16.16 11.30
CA GLN A 79 -10.29 -16.93 11.28
C GLN A 79 -11.02 -16.90 9.93
N ASN A 80 -10.53 -16.11 8.98
CA ASN A 80 -11.14 -16.05 7.64
C ASN A 80 -11.05 -17.37 6.89
N HIS A 81 -10.07 -18.22 7.19
CA HIS A 81 -9.96 -19.54 6.57
C HIS A 81 -11.24 -20.38 6.78
N ALA A 82 -11.80 -20.33 7.97
CA ALA A 82 -13.04 -21.06 8.28
C ALA A 82 -14.26 -20.52 7.52
N LYS A 83 -14.16 -19.30 6.98
CA LYS A 83 -15.23 -18.65 6.21
C LYS A 83 -15.01 -18.71 4.70
N GLY A 84 -13.94 -19.34 4.26
CA GLY A 84 -13.56 -19.36 2.84
C GLY A 84 -13.09 -18.01 2.32
N LEU A 85 -12.60 -17.12 3.20
CA LEU A 85 -12.12 -15.80 2.86
C LEU A 85 -10.58 -15.73 2.93
N PRO A 86 -9.94 -14.81 2.20
CA PRO A 86 -8.50 -14.59 2.33
C PRO A 86 -8.11 -14.19 3.75
N TYR A 87 -6.90 -14.56 4.14
CA TYR A 87 -6.29 -14.11 5.40
C TYR A 87 -6.02 -12.61 5.38
N ILE A 88 -5.52 -12.10 4.26
CA ILE A 88 -5.07 -10.70 4.12
C ILE A 88 -6.00 -9.93 3.18
N TYR A 89 -6.45 -8.77 3.65
CA TYR A 89 -7.07 -7.73 2.82
C TYR A 89 -6.27 -6.45 2.98
N GLY A 90 -6.27 -5.61 1.97
CA GLY A 90 -5.61 -4.33 2.06
C GLY A 90 -6.10 -3.32 1.04
N ALA A 91 -5.89 -2.07 1.37
CA ALA A 91 -6.12 -0.96 0.46
C ALA A 91 -4.93 0.01 0.56
N VAL A 92 -4.56 0.62 -0.56
CA VAL A 92 -3.52 1.64 -0.60
C VAL A 92 -4.15 2.93 -1.08
N ILE A 93 -3.88 4.02 -0.37
CA ILE A 93 -4.27 5.36 -0.79
C ILE A 93 -2.99 6.11 -1.14
N MET A 94 -2.96 6.67 -2.36
CA MET A 94 -1.88 7.56 -2.78
C MET A 94 -2.37 9.00 -2.75
N ASN A 95 -1.48 9.89 -2.35
CA ASN A 95 -1.77 11.32 -2.24
C ASN A 95 -0.84 12.13 -3.15
N ASP A 96 -1.32 13.27 -3.58
CA ASP A 96 -0.47 14.28 -4.20
C ASP A 96 0.48 14.84 -3.14
N PRO A 97 1.80 14.73 -3.33
CA PRO A 97 2.74 15.17 -2.29
C PRO A 97 2.78 16.69 -2.08
N GLU A 98 2.29 17.49 -3.03
CA GLU A 98 2.27 18.94 -2.89
C GLU A 98 1.05 19.44 -2.12
N THR A 99 -0.11 18.81 -2.33
CA THR A 99 -1.39 19.30 -1.80
C THR A 99 -1.97 18.43 -0.71
N GLY A 100 -1.52 17.17 -0.60
CA GLY A 100 -2.11 16.17 0.28
C GLY A 100 -3.40 15.56 -0.23
N ARG A 101 -3.87 15.94 -1.41
CA ARG A 101 -5.13 15.44 -1.97
C ARG A 101 -5.01 13.93 -2.28
N PRO A 102 -5.98 13.10 -1.85
CA PRO A 102 -6.03 11.71 -2.30
C PRO A 102 -6.24 11.65 -3.81
N ILE A 103 -5.39 10.89 -4.51
CA ILE A 103 -5.43 10.77 -5.97
C ILE A 103 -5.74 9.37 -6.45
N ALA A 104 -5.47 8.35 -5.64
CA ALA A 104 -5.74 6.97 -6.04
C ALA A 104 -6.06 6.10 -4.84
N LEU A 105 -6.95 5.13 -5.07
CA LEU A 105 -7.26 4.04 -4.16
C LEU A 105 -6.98 2.74 -4.89
N LEU A 106 -6.06 1.93 -4.37
CA LEU A 106 -5.59 0.72 -5.01
C LEU A 106 -5.93 -0.51 -4.17
N ASP A 107 -6.17 -1.66 -4.81
CA ASP A 107 -6.19 -2.93 -4.10
C ASP A 107 -4.84 -3.17 -3.42
N GLY A 108 -4.86 -3.43 -2.13
CA GLY A 108 -3.66 -3.68 -1.34
C GLY A 108 -3.31 -5.15 -1.18
N GLY A 109 -4.21 -6.06 -1.53
CA GLY A 109 -3.96 -7.49 -1.44
C GLY A 109 -2.85 -7.91 -2.38
N TRP A 110 -2.96 -7.56 -3.66
CA TRP A 110 -1.93 -7.84 -4.66
C TRP A 110 -0.59 -7.18 -4.31
N ILE A 111 -0.62 -5.94 -3.86
CA ILE A 111 0.61 -5.21 -3.47
C ILE A 111 1.30 -5.87 -2.28
N THR A 112 0.53 -6.50 -1.39
CA THR A 112 1.06 -7.14 -0.18
C THR A 112 1.70 -8.51 -0.45
N GLU A 113 1.32 -9.20 -1.53
CA GLU A 113 1.89 -10.49 -1.93
C GLU A 113 3.36 -10.37 -2.32
#